data_790120e17c8610bbb09fd89314e0c3ed
#
_entry.id   790120e17c8610bbb09fd89314e0c3ed
#
_cell.length_a   1.000
_cell.length_b   1.000
_cell.length_c   1.000
_cell.angle_alpha   90.00
_cell.angle_beta   90.00
_cell.angle_gamma   90.00
#
_symmetry.space_group_name_H-M   'P 1'
#
loop_
_entity.id
_entity.type
_entity.pdbx_description
1 polymer ?
#
loop_
_entity_poly.entity_id
_entity_poly.type
_entity_poly.pdbx_seq_one_letter_code
_entity_poly.pdbx_strand_id
1 'polypeptide(L)'
;MQGEHSPAARQRAELPAELGGGGCVARIKHVGTVNEREKAFLKLFDQLTYSRSAWQVWEDLMTVMACSICNAIDRRKEPFERREKQYERAIKDLGGVDIPAQMFGIITMALEDNPNQDFLGRLYMNLNLGSHWHGQFFTPYHVCEMMAKMQIGDGCQAEIERKGYLSICDPCVGAGAMLIAAATAFRECKINYHTSALFIGQDVDPVVAKMAYIQISLLGCPGYITVGNSLTNPQTGHVLFPEEKEGQELWITPLFMHQVWEIRRTGLLMQNLFGGIGTTPKNDEEKEHYFMFFNFKEQEESEHGRKEIRAERD
;
A
#
# COMPACT_ATOMS: atom_id res chain seq x y z
N MET A 1 -15.25 54.59 -44.20
CA MET A 1 -14.24 53.66 -44.68
C MET A 1 -14.15 52.60 -43.60
N GLN A 2 -14.89 51.64 -43.68
CA GLN A 2 -14.97 50.24 -44.07
C GLN A 2 -13.64 49.53 -43.84
N GLY A 3 -13.59 48.63 -42.90
CA GLY A 3 -12.53 47.67 -42.61
C GLY A 3 -13.16 46.37 -42.08
N GLU A 4 -13.06 45.35 -42.88
CA GLU A 4 -13.77 44.10 -42.82
C GLU A 4 -13.28 43.16 -41.72
N HIS A 5 -14.23 42.48 -41.04
CA HIS A 5 -14.01 41.33 -40.19
C HIS A 5 -13.97 40.08 -41.04
N SER A 6 -12.88 39.29 -40.93
CA SER A 6 -12.78 37.92 -41.46
C SER A 6 -13.04 36.90 -40.36
N PRO A 7 -13.91 35.93 -40.53
CA PRO A 7 -14.17 34.88 -39.54
C PRO A 7 -13.23 33.66 -39.74
N ALA A 8 -12.57 33.28 -38.68
CA ALA A 8 -11.75 32.04 -38.62
C ALA A 8 -12.65 30.80 -38.73
N ALA A 9 -12.41 30.04 -39.78
CA ALA A 9 -13.06 28.76 -40.07
C ALA A 9 -12.68 27.72 -39.03
N ARG A 10 -13.69 27.16 -38.37
CA ARG A 10 -13.55 25.90 -37.59
C ARG A 10 -13.47 24.74 -38.58
N GLN A 11 -12.29 24.15 -38.69
CA GLN A 11 -12.13 22.86 -39.33
C GLN A 11 -12.65 21.75 -38.35
N ARG A 12 -13.77 21.15 -38.72
CA ARG A 12 -14.21 19.87 -38.16
C ARG A 12 -13.32 18.78 -38.78
N ALA A 13 -12.56 18.08 -37.92
CA ALA A 13 -11.92 16.83 -38.31
C ALA A 13 -13.01 15.75 -38.46
N GLU A 14 -13.19 15.27 -39.65
CA GLU A 14 -14.02 14.12 -39.97
C GLU A 14 -13.32 12.83 -39.49
N LEU A 15 -14.04 12.03 -38.73
CA LEU A 15 -13.66 10.67 -38.33
C LEU A 15 -13.88 9.75 -39.54
N PRO A 16 -12.92 8.90 -39.93
CA PRO A 16 -13.21 7.84 -40.89
C PRO A 16 -13.98 6.72 -40.20
N ALA A 17 -15.16 6.44 -40.70
CA ALA A 17 -15.87 5.22 -40.43
C ALA A 17 -15.32 4.14 -41.38
N GLU A 18 -14.71 3.10 -40.81
CA GLU A 18 -14.68 1.79 -41.45
C GLU A 18 -14.79 0.67 -40.42
N LEU A 19 -15.88 -0.03 -40.53
CA LEU A 19 -16.18 -1.30 -39.90
C LEU A 19 -15.41 -2.39 -40.65
N GLY A 20 -14.51 -3.09 -39.97
CA GLY A 20 -13.89 -4.31 -40.42
C GLY A 20 -13.69 -5.24 -39.23
N GLY A 21 -14.53 -6.27 -39.12
CA GLY A 21 -14.45 -7.29 -38.09
C GLY A 21 -13.16 -8.10 -38.16
N GLY A 22 -12.52 -8.26 -37.06
CA GLY A 22 -11.34 -9.07 -36.81
C GLY A 22 -10.72 -8.61 -35.52
N GLY A 23 -11.09 -9.20 -34.38
CA GLY A 23 -10.60 -8.82 -33.07
C GLY A 23 -9.08 -9.00 -32.95
N CYS A 24 -8.35 -7.99 -33.36
CA CYS A 24 -6.94 -7.86 -33.05
C CYS A 24 -6.85 -7.25 -31.66
N VAL A 25 -6.73 -8.09 -30.63
CA VAL A 25 -6.43 -7.63 -29.27
C VAL A 25 -5.12 -6.84 -29.38
N ALA A 26 -5.20 -5.52 -29.16
CA ALA A 26 -4.04 -4.65 -29.21
C ALA A 26 -3.02 -5.17 -28.17
N ARG A 27 -1.86 -5.63 -28.65
CA ARG A 27 -0.74 -6.02 -27.78
C ARG A 27 -0.40 -4.85 -26.89
N ILE A 28 -0.42 -5.08 -25.58
CA ILE A 28 -0.05 -4.08 -24.58
C ILE A 28 1.39 -3.62 -24.87
N LYS A 29 1.57 -2.33 -25.19
CA LYS A 29 2.91 -1.78 -25.38
C LYS A 29 3.52 -1.52 -24.01
N HIS A 30 4.55 -2.28 -23.67
CA HIS A 30 5.32 -2.08 -22.45
C HIS A 30 6.19 -0.82 -22.56
N VAL A 31 6.11 0.05 -21.55
CA VAL A 31 6.88 1.31 -21.50
C VAL A 31 7.97 1.14 -20.44
N GLY A 32 9.24 1.07 -20.85
CA GLY A 32 10.41 1.03 -19.95
C GLY A 32 11.32 -0.19 -20.10
N THR A 33 12.46 -0.16 -19.42
CA THR A 33 13.40 -1.29 -19.32
C THR A 33 12.83 -2.36 -18.40
N VAL A 34 12.53 -3.52 -18.95
CA VAL A 34 11.90 -4.65 -18.26
C VAL A 34 12.99 -5.67 -17.91
N ASN A 35 13.12 -6.04 -16.63
CA ASN A 35 14.04 -7.09 -16.21
C ASN A 35 13.51 -8.51 -16.55
N GLU A 36 14.34 -9.54 -16.38
CA GLU A 36 13.96 -10.91 -16.77
C GLU A 36 12.74 -11.43 -15.98
N ARG A 37 12.60 -11.07 -14.71
CA ARG A 37 11.43 -11.44 -13.89
C ARG A 37 10.15 -10.76 -14.38
N GLU A 38 10.25 -9.49 -14.73
CA GLU A 38 9.13 -8.75 -15.33
C GLU A 38 8.71 -9.34 -16.67
N LYS A 39 9.68 -9.68 -17.55
CA LYS A 39 9.40 -10.33 -18.84
C LYS A 39 8.68 -11.66 -18.65
N ALA A 40 9.13 -12.47 -17.68
CA ALA A 40 8.50 -13.75 -17.38
C ALA A 40 7.06 -13.56 -16.88
N PHE A 41 6.84 -12.58 -15.98
CA PHE A 41 5.52 -12.23 -15.49
C PHE A 41 4.61 -11.77 -16.62
N LEU A 42 5.05 -10.82 -17.44
CA LEU A 42 4.28 -10.25 -18.55
C LEU A 42 3.91 -11.32 -19.59
N LYS A 43 4.79 -12.27 -19.86
CA LYS A 43 4.50 -13.39 -20.76
C LYS A 43 3.32 -14.25 -20.28
N LEU A 44 3.20 -14.48 -18.97
CA LEU A 44 2.07 -15.21 -18.40
C LEU A 44 0.82 -14.32 -18.33
N PHE A 45 1.00 -13.05 -18.03
CA PHE A 45 -0.09 -12.06 -18.00
C PHE A 45 -0.77 -11.93 -19.36
N ASP A 46 0.00 -11.88 -20.45
CA ASP A 46 -0.52 -11.82 -21.81
C ASP A 46 -1.39 -13.04 -22.17
N GLN A 47 -1.14 -14.21 -21.57
CA GLN A 47 -1.97 -15.39 -21.78
C GLN A 47 -3.35 -15.23 -21.13
N LEU A 48 -3.43 -14.61 -19.95
CA LEU A 48 -4.66 -14.37 -19.23
C LEU A 48 -5.49 -13.23 -19.84
N THR A 49 -4.83 -12.27 -20.48
CA THR A 49 -5.48 -11.09 -21.08
C THR A 49 -5.97 -11.31 -22.51
N TYR A 50 -5.81 -12.51 -23.06
CA TYR A 50 -6.22 -12.81 -24.43
C TYR A 50 -7.72 -12.55 -24.70
N SER A 51 -8.58 -12.83 -23.72
CA SER A 51 -10.05 -12.68 -23.85
C SER A 51 -10.67 -11.76 -22.78
N ARG A 52 -9.85 -11.13 -21.94
CA ARG A 52 -10.29 -10.32 -20.80
C ARG A 52 -9.51 -8.99 -20.72
N SER A 53 -10.10 -7.98 -20.08
CA SER A 53 -9.39 -6.72 -19.89
C SER A 53 -8.20 -6.91 -18.93
N ALA A 54 -7.10 -6.22 -19.21
CA ALA A 54 -5.90 -6.26 -18.39
C ALA A 54 -6.19 -5.86 -16.94
N TRP A 55 -7.07 -4.88 -16.74
CA TRP A 55 -7.50 -4.45 -15.41
C TRP A 55 -8.19 -5.58 -14.62
N GLN A 56 -9.16 -6.26 -15.22
CA GLN A 56 -9.88 -7.36 -14.54
C GLN A 56 -8.94 -8.53 -14.21
N VAL A 57 -8.04 -8.87 -15.12
CA VAL A 57 -7.03 -9.91 -14.88
C VAL A 57 -6.11 -9.50 -13.72
N TRP A 58 -5.68 -8.23 -13.68
CA TRP A 58 -4.84 -7.73 -12.61
C TRP A 58 -5.55 -7.76 -11.25
N GLU A 59 -6.78 -7.27 -11.19
CA GLU A 59 -7.62 -7.29 -9.97
C GLU A 59 -7.80 -8.71 -9.43
N ASP A 60 -8.15 -9.66 -10.31
CA ASP A 60 -8.32 -11.07 -9.94
C ASP A 60 -7.00 -11.70 -9.46
N LEU A 61 -5.88 -11.42 -10.12
CA LEU A 61 -4.54 -11.89 -9.70
C LEU A 61 -4.18 -11.36 -8.31
N MET A 62 -4.32 -10.07 -8.07
CA MET A 62 -4.04 -9.48 -6.75
C MET A 62 -4.96 -10.07 -5.67
N THR A 63 -6.21 -10.31 -6.01
CA THR A 63 -7.19 -10.95 -5.10
C THR A 63 -6.80 -12.37 -4.75
N VAL A 64 -6.45 -13.20 -5.74
CA VAL A 64 -6.02 -14.59 -5.50
C VAL A 64 -4.79 -14.65 -4.61
N MET A 65 -3.76 -13.85 -4.91
CA MET A 65 -2.51 -13.83 -4.16
C MET A 65 -2.71 -13.33 -2.72
N ALA A 66 -3.42 -12.22 -2.55
CA ALA A 66 -3.68 -11.66 -1.23
C ALA A 66 -4.53 -12.62 -0.37
N CYS A 67 -5.59 -13.21 -0.92
CA CYS A 67 -6.41 -14.20 -0.22
C CYS A 67 -5.59 -15.43 0.17
N SER A 68 -4.74 -15.94 -0.71
CA SER A 68 -3.87 -17.11 -0.44
C SER A 68 -2.96 -16.87 0.76
N ILE A 69 -2.35 -15.68 0.86
CA ILE A 69 -1.50 -15.33 2.00
C ILE A 69 -2.35 -15.17 3.27
N CYS A 70 -3.40 -14.34 3.22
CA CYS A 70 -4.16 -13.95 4.39
C CYS A 70 -4.94 -15.13 4.99
N ASN A 71 -5.59 -15.95 4.16
CA ASN A 71 -6.37 -17.08 4.62
C ASN A 71 -5.51 -18.22 5.20
N ALA A 72 -4.21 -18.24 4.92
CA ALA A 72 -3.29 -19.17 5.58
C ALA A 72 -3.16 -18.90 7.09
N ILE A 73 -3.30 -17.62 7.52
CA ILE A 73 -2.98 -17.16 8.86
C ILE A 73 -4.19 -16.59 9.61
N ASP A 74 -5.07 -15.84 8.97
CA ASP A 74 -6.23 -15.20 9.59
C ASP A 74 -7.48 -16.08 9.39
N ARG A 75 -7.87 -16.78 10.46
CA ARG A 75 -9.01 -17.72 10.48
C ARG A 75 -10.26 -17.12 11.14
N ARG A 76 -10.33 -15.82 11.38
CA ARG A 76 -11.55 -15.16 11.85
C ARG A 76 -12.69 -15.41 10.87
N LYS A 77 -13.80 -15.92 11.36
CA LYS A 77 -14.85 -16.56 10.55
C LYS A 77 -15.35 -15.66 9.40
N GLU A 78 -15.87 -14.49 9.71
CA GLU A 78 -16.48 -13.61 8.71
C GLU A 78 -15.49 -13.09 7.67
N PRO A 79 -14.30 -12.54 8.04
CA PRO A 79 -13.30 -12.14 7.06
C PRO A 79 -12.77 -13.30 6.23
N PHE A 80 -12.59 -14.48 6.83
CA PHE A 80 -12.14 -15.67 6.12
C PHE A 80 -13.14 -16.10 5.05
N GLU A 81 -14.42 -16.27 5.40
CA GLU A 81 -15.47 -16.67 4.46
C GLU A 81 -15.65 -15.65 3.32
N ARG A 82 -15.50 -14.36 3.60
CA ARG A 82 -15.53 -13.31 2.59
C ARG A 82 -14.36 -13.46 1.60
N ARG A 83 -13.14 -13.63 2.09
CA ARG A 83 -11.94 -13.82 1.26
C ARG A 83 -11.99 -15.13 0.46
N GLU A 84 -12.51 -16.21 1.02
CA GLU A 84 -12.71 -17.48 0.26
C GLU A 84 -13.64 -17.27 -0.94
N LYS A 85 -14.77 -16.58 -0.76
CA LYS A 85 -15.67 -16.26 -1.88
C LYS A 85 -15.00 -15.38 -2.95
N GLN A 86 -14.19 -14.41 -2.53
CA GLN A 86 -13.41 -13.57 -3.45
C GLN A 86 -12.38 -14.42 -4.22
N TYR A 87 -11.67 -15.32 -3.53
CA TYR A 87 -10.70 -16.24 -4.11
C TYR A 87 -11.34 -17.17 -5.14
N GLU A 88 -12.42 -17.88 -4.78
CA GLU A 88 -13.11 -18.82 -5.67
C GLU A 88 -13.60 -18.15 -6.95
N ARG A 89 -14.18 -16.94 -6.81
CA ARG A 89 -14.61 -16.15 -7.96
C ARG A 89 -13.41 -15.79 -8.85
N ALA A 90 -12.36 -15.23 -8.29
CA ALA A 90 -11.21 -14.77 -9.05
C ALA A 90 -10.47 -15.94 -9.75
N ILE A 91 -10.30 -17.10 -9.09
CA ILE A 91 -9.74 -18.31 -9.71
C ILE A 91 -10.58 -18.82 -10.88
N LYS A 92 -11.91 -18.82 -10.72
CA LYS A 92 -12.83 -19.21 -11.80
C LYS A 92 -12.67 -18.25 -13.00
N ASP A 93 -12.62 -16.96 -12.73
CA ASP A 93 -12.49 -15.93 -13.75
C ASP A 93 -11.11 -15.97 -14.44
N LEU A 94 -10.03 -16.35 -13.76
CA LEU A 94 -8.69 -16.55 -14.31
C LEU A 94 -8.54 -17.89 -15.06
N GLY A 95 -9.52 -18.79 -15.00
CA GLY A 95 -9.50 -20.07 -15.69
C GLY A 95 -8.69 -21.16 -14.99
N GLY A 96 -8.32 -20.98 -13.71
CA GLY A 96 -7.62 -21.95 -12.89
C GLY A 96 -6.46 -21.37 -12.08
N VAL A 97 -5.79 -22.22 -11.32
CA VAL A 97 -4.74 -21.82 -10.36
C VAL A 97 -3.32 -21.82 -10.95
N ASP A 98 -3.08 -22.54 -12.04
CA ASP A 98 -1.72 -22.86 -12.52
C ASP A 98 -0.92 -21.61 -12.93
N ILE A 99 -1.51 -20.73 -13.75
CA ILE A 99 -0.84 -19.50 -14.17
C ILE A 99 -0.71 -18.51 -12.99
N PRO A 100 -1.76 -18.23 -12.19
CA PRO A 100 -1.64 -17.40 -11.00
C PRO A 100 -0.56 -17.88 -10.03
N ALA A 101 -0.42 -19.18 -9.78
CA ALA A 101 0.61 -19.73 -8.91
C ALA A 101 2.02 -19.53 -9.46
N GLN A 102 2.22 -19.72 -10.77
CA GLN A 102 3.50 -19.42 -11.42
C GLN A 102 3.85 -17.93 -11.32
N MET A 103 2.88 -17.04 -11.55
CA MET A 103 3.07 -15.60 -11.44
C MET A 103 3.40 -15.18 -10.00
N PHE A 104 2.75 -15.79 -9.01
CA PHE A 104 3.07 -15.58 -7.60
C PHE A 104 4.52 -16.00 -7.28
N GLY A 105 4.96 -17.15 -7.79
CA GLY A 105 6.35 -17.60 -7.70
C GLY A 105 7.35 -16.62 -8.30
N ILE A 106 7.02 -16.00 -9.45
CA ILE A 106 7.88 -14.98 -10.09
C ILE A 106 7.99 -13.73 -9.21
N ILE A 107 6.90 -13.26 -8.60
CA ILE A 107 6.93 -12.11 -7.68
C ILE A 107 7.81 -12.42 -6.48
N THR A 108 7.64 -13.61 -5.89
CA THR A 108 8.44 -14.07 -4.74
C THR A 108 9.93 -14.06 -5.07
N MET A 109 10.32 -14.68 -6.19
CA MET A 109 11.70 -14.69 -6.65
C MET A 109 12.24 -13.30 -7.00
N ALA A 110 11.40 -12.41 -7.55
CA ALA A 110 11.82 -11.04 -7.87
C ALA A 110 12.14 -10.23 -6.61
N LEU A 111 11.35 -10.40 -5.55
CA LEU A 111 11.57 -9.73 -4.25
C LEU A 111 12.70 -10.38 -3.45
N GLU A 112 12.97 -11.68 -3.65
CA GLU A 112 14.13 -12.38 -3.10
C GLU A 112 15.44 -11.92 -3.76
N ASP A 113 15.45 -11.83 -5.11
CA ASP A 113 16.60 -11.35 -5.88
C ASP A 113 16.93 -9.87 -5.54
N ASN A 114 15.91 -9.03 -5.38
CA ASN A 114 16.05 -7.64 -4.98
C ASN A 114 14.89 -7.19 -4.08
N PRO A 115 15.07 -7.20 -2.76
CA PRO A 115 14.04 -6.74 -1.82
C PRO A 115 13.87 -5.21 -1.78
N ASN A 116 14.74 -4.44 -2.46
CA ASN A 116 14.74 -2.98 -2.49
C ASN A 116 14.06 -2.47 -3.75
N GLN A 117 12.81 -2.86 -3.98
CA GLN A 117 12.05 -2.45 -5.15
C GLN A 117 10.54 -2.52 -4.92
N ASP A 118 9.81 -1.65 -5.58
CA ASP A 118 8.37 -1.77 -5.79
C ASP A 118 8.10 -2.54 -7.10
N PHE A 119 8.10 -3.87 -7.02
CA PHE A 119 7.95 -4.74 -8.19
C PHE A 119 6.54 -4.65 -8.79
N LEU A 120 5.50 -4.74 -7.95
CA LEU A 120 4.12 -4.70 -8.43
C LEU A 120 3.70 -3.31 -8.89
N GLY A 121 4.09 -2.24 -8.17
CA GLY A 121 3.78 -0.88 -8.58
C GLY A 121 4.41 -0.53 -9.92
N ARG A 122 5.65 -0.97 -10.15
CA ARG A 122 6.33 -0.78 -11.44
C ARG A 122 5.63 -1.55 -12.59
N LEU A 123 5.22 -2.79 -12.37
CA LEU A 123 4.42 -3.55 -13.35
C LEU A 123 3.08 -2.88 -13.63
N TYR A 124 2.37 -2.45 -12.59
CA TYR A 124 1.09 -1.74 -12.70
C TYR A 124 1.19 -0.48 -13.56
N MET A 125 2.24 0.32 -13.33
CA MET A 125 2.51 1.52 -14.14
C MET A 125 2.92 1.18 -15.57
N ASN A 126 3.76 0.16 -15.79
CA ASN A 126 4.19 -0.29 -17.11
C ASN A 126 3.03 -0.84 -17.96
N LEU A 127 2.05 -1.49 -17.32
CA LEU A 127 0.82 -1.96 -17.95
C LEU A 127 -0.23 -0.86 -18.16
N ASN A 128 0.07 0.37 -17.70
CA ASN A 128 -0.80 1.54 -17.80
C ASN A 128 -2.19 1.33 -17.17
N LEU A 129 -2.25 0.55 -16.09
CA LEU A 129 -3.49 0.19 -15.41
C LEU A 129 -4.08 1.37 -14.61
N GLY A 130 -3.23 2.28 -14.13
CA GLY A 130 -3.65 3.45 -13.33
C GLY A 130 -4.37 4.55 -14.13
N SER A 131 -4.24 4.56 -15.47
CA SER A 131 -4.81 5.62 -16.31
C SER A 131 -6.31 5.50 -16.56
N HIS A 132 -6.90 4.31 -16.35
CA HIS A 132 -8.27 4.03 -16.75
C HIS A 132 -9.35 4.59 -15.81
N TRP A 133 -9.06 4.76 -14.50
CA TRP A 133 -10.11 5.11 -13.55
C TRP A 133 -9.81 6.27 -12.60
N HIS A 134 -8.57 6.50 -12.20
CA HIS A 134 -8.29 7.45 -11.10
C HIS A 134 -7.10 8.38 -11.32
N GLY A 135 -6.36 8.28 -12.45
CA GLY A 135 -5.14 9.09 -12.64
C GLY A 135 -4.10 8.86 -11.55
N GLN A 136 -4.04 7.64 -10.99
CA GLN A 136 -3.11 7.29 -9.93
C GLN A 136 -1.69 7.20 -10.48
N PHE A 137 -0.79 7.99 -9.90
CA PHE A 137 0.65 7.91 -10.17
C PHE A 137 1.35 7.57 -8.86
N PHE A 138 2.06 6.44 -8.85
CA PHE A 138 2.84 6.06 -7.69
C PHE A 138 4.11 6.90 -7.58
N THR A 139 4.49 7.22 -6.35
CA THR A 139 5.75 7.90 -6.08
C THR A 139 6.90 7.00 -6.54
N PRO A 140 7.84 7.49 -7.36
CA PRO A 140 8.97 6.69 -7.80
C PRO A 140 9.77 6.13 -6.61
N TYR A 141 10.15 4.86 -6.68
CA TYR A 141 10.75 4.14 -5.54
C TYR A 141 12.00 4.85 -4.96
N HIS A 142 12.86 5.43 -5.81
CA HIS A 142 14.05 6.17 -5.34
C HIS A 142 13.71 7.42 -4.52
N VAL A 143 12.55 8.04 -4.76
CA VAL A 143 12.04 9.15 -3.92
C VAL A 143 11.59 8.61 -2.57
N CYS A 144 10.90 7.48 -2.57
CA CYS A 144 10.51 6.79 -1.33
C CYS A 144 11.74 6.40 -0.49
N GLU A 145 12.80 5.87 -1.12
CA GLU A 145 14.07 5.56 -0.44
C GLU A 145 14.68 6.80 0.21
N MET A 146 14.76 7.91 -0.51
CA MET A 146 15.28 9.15 0.03
C MET A 146 14.48 9.61 1.26
N MET A 147 13.14 9.61 1.16
CA MET A 147 12.26 10.01 2.26
C MET A 147 12.39 9.07 3.47
N ALA A 148 12.45 7.77 3.25
CA ALA A 148 12.62 6.78 4.29
C ALA A 148 13.98 6.96 5.02
N LYS A 149 15.08 7.18 4.29
CA LYS A 149 16.41 7.43 4.87
C LYS A 149 16.47 8.73 5.67
N MET A 150 15.70 9.74 5.31
CA MET A 150 15.62 10.99 6.09
C MET A 150 14.89 10.81 7.42
N GLN A 151 13.96 9.86 7.50
CA GLN A 151 13.15 9.62 8.70
C GLN A 151 13.71 8.52 9.60
N ILE A 152 14.26 7.47 8.98
CA ILE A 152 14.80 6.30 9.68
C ILE A 152 16.31 6.51 9.85
N GLY A 153 16.71 6.96 11.02
CA GLY A 153 18.09 7.25 11.40
C GLY A 153 18.37 6.96 12.88
N ASP A 154 19.38 7.61 13.44
CA ASP A 154 19.86 7.35 14.81
C ASP A 154 18.78 7.44 15.90
N GLY A 155 17.76 8.31 15.72
CA GLY A 155 16.65 8.45 16.66
C GLY A 155 15.73 7.22 16.75
N CYS A 156 15.67 6.41 15.70
CA CYS A 156 14.82 5.21 15.66
C CYS A 156 15.32 4.14 16.63
N GLN A 157 16.63 3.99 16.79
CA GLN A 157 17.21 3.01 17.71
C GLN A 157 16.81 3.31 19.16
N ALA A 158 16.88 4.56 19.58
CA ALA A 158 16.49 4.97 20.93
C ALA A 158 14.99 4.73 21.21
N GLU A 159 14.14 4.97 20.21
CA GLU A 159 12.70 4.70 20.33
C GLU A 159 12.40 3.19 20.40
N ILE A 160 13.11 2.38 19.61
CA ILE A 160 12.99 0.91 19.67
C ILE A 160 13.47 0.39 21.04
N GLU A 161 14.54 0.92 21.58
CA GLU A 161 15.03 0.55 22.91
C GLU A 161 14.03 0.90 24.00
N ARG A 162 13.32 2.05 23.85
CA ARG A 162 12.32 2.52 24.81
C ARG A 162 10.99 1.74 24.75
N LYS A 163 10.47 1.49 23.53
CA LYS A 163 9.14 0.87 23.31
C LYS A 163 9.20 -0.59 22.91
N GLY A 164 10.37 -1.10 22.49
CA GLY A 164 10.55 -2.43 21.92
C GLY A 164 10.25 -2.51 20.44
N TYR A 165 9.60 -1.52 19.84
CA TYR A 165 9.32 -1.44 18.40
C TYR A 165 8.97 -0.01 17.96
N LEU A 166 9.04 0.21 16.66
CA LEU A 166 8.59 1.44 15.99
C LEU A 166 7.40 1.12 15.07
N SER A 167 6.37 1.95 15.04
CA SER A 167 5.28 1.82 14.06
C SER A 167 5.43 2.85 12.95
N ILE A 168 5.27 2.38 11.70
CA ILE A 168 5.34 3.18 10.49
C ILE A 168 3.96 3.12 9.84
N CYS A 169 3.39 4.28 9.53
CA CYS A 169 2.08 4.39 8.94
C CYS A 169 2.13 5.16 7.61
N ASP A 170 1.53 4.58 6.57
CA ASP A 170 1.28 5.24 5.29
C ASP A 170 -0.24 5.25 5.02
N PRO A 171 -0.91 6.41 5.16
CA PRO A 171 -2.37 6.52 5.00
C PRO A 171 -2.84 6.52 3.53
N CYS A 172 -1.92 6.52 2.56
CA CYS A 172 -2.18 6.45 1.12
C CYS A 172 -1.19 5.50 0.47
N VAL A 173 -1.18 4.26 0.95
CA VAL A 173 -0.08 3.30 0.78
C VAL A 173 0.19 2.91 -0.68
N GLY A 174 -0.78 3.06 -1.59
CA GLY A 174 -0.63 2.65 -2.97
C GLY A 174 -0.16 1.20 -3.07
N ALA A 175 0.85 0.94 -3.89
CA ALA A 175 1.48 -0.38 -4.00
C ALA A 175 2.44 -0.74 -2.84
N GLY A 176 2.65 0.16 -1.86
CA GLY A 176 3.51 -0.08 -0.70
C GLY A 176 4.94 0.41 -0.84
N ALA A 177 5.25 1.21 -1.85
CA ALA A 177 6.62 1.67 -2.14
C ALA A 177 7.30 2.33 -0.92
N MET A 178 6.56 3.16 -0.16
CA MET A 178 7.08 3.82 1.04
C MET A 178 7.38 2.82 2.17
N LEU A 179 6.51 1.85 2.39
CA LEU A 179 6.73 0.81 3.41
C LEU A 179 7.91 -0.09 3.05
N ILE A 180 8.07 -0.43 1.76
CA ILE A 180 9.22 -1.19 1.25
C ILE A 180 10.51 -0.39 1.45
N ALA A 181 10.50 0.91 1.12
CA ALA A 181 11.63 1.80 1.32
C ALA A 181 12.00 1.94 2.82
N ALA A 182 11.01 1.98 3.71
CA ALA A 182 11.24 1.95 5.16
C ALA A 182 11.92 0.66 5.60
N ALA A 183 11.48 -0.51 5.12
CA ALA A 183 12.13 -1.79 5.39
C ALA A 183 13.59 -1.80 4.90
N THR A 184 13.85 -1.18 3.74
CA THR A 184 15.21 -1.00 3.20
C THR A 184 16.06 -0.13 4.13
N ALA A 185 15.55 1.01 4.57
CA ALA A 185 16.27 1.92 5.47
C ALA A 185 16.58 1.23 6.82
N PHE A 186 15.68 0.46 7.39
CA PHE A 186 15.96 -0.34 8.59
C PHE A 186 17.11 -1.33 8.38
N ARG A 187 17.14 -2.03 7.24
CA ARG A 187 18.25 -2.96 6.91
C ARG A 187 19.59 -2.23 6.81
N GLU A 188 19.62 -1.07 6.17
CA GLU A 188 20.83 -0.23 6.05
C GLU A 188 21.31 0.22 7.43
N CYS A 189 20.41 0.58 8.34
CA CYS A 189 20.72 0.89 9.75
C CYS A 189 21.02 -0.35 10.60
N LYS A 190 21.04 -1.57 10.03
CA LYS A 190 21.25 -2.85 10.72
C LYS A 190 20.20 -3.15 11.81
N ILE A 191 19.02 -2.59 11.68
CA ILE A 191 17.88 -2.84 12.56
C ILE A 191 17.05 -4.00 11.97
N ASN A 192 16.79 -5.01 12.78
CA ASN A 192 15.93 -6.12 12.38
C ASN A 192 14.45 -5.69 12.40
N TYR A 193 13.94 -5.21 11.26
CA TYR A 193 12.57 -4.75 11.16
C TYR A 193 11.53 -5.84 11.38
N HIS A 194 11.85 -7.12 11.17
CA HIS A 194 10.93 -8.23 11.44
C HIS A 194 10.45 -8.27 12.90
N THR A 195 11.29 -7.82 13.81
CA THR A 195 11.00 -7.80 15.24
C THR A 195 10.88 -6.40 15.82
N SER A 196 11.36 -5.36 15.13
CA SER A 196 11.48 -4.02 15.71
C SER A 196 10.67 -2.96 14.97
N ALA A 197 9.96 -3.30 13.89
CA ALA A 197 9.13 -2.35 13.17
C ALA A 197 7.75 -2.95 12.85
N LEU A 198 6.70 -2.13 12.91
CA LEU A 198 5.33 -2.48 12.55
C LEU A 198 4.91 -1.62 11.36
N PHE A 199 4.50 -2.27 10.26
CA PHE A 199 4.16 -1.63 9.01
C PHE A 199 2.64 -1.54 8.84
N ILE A 200 2.13 -0.33 8.76
CA ILE A 200 0.69 -0.05 8.69
C ILE A 200 0.43 0.74 7.42
N GLY A 201 -0.52 0.29 6.62
CA GLY A 201 -0.93 1.01 5.43
C GLY A 201 -2.44 1.10 5.31
N GLN A 202 -2.92 2.15 4.67
CA GLN A 202 -4.31 2.29 4.28
C GLN A 202 -4.41 2.84 2.86
N ASP A 203 -5.32 2.32 2.06
CA ASP A 203 -5.67 2.87 0.76
C ASP A 203 -7.16 2.67 0.48
N VAL A 204 -7.74 3.59 -0.27
CA VAL A 204 -9.15 3.50 -0.68
C VAL A 204 -9.35 2.51 -1.82
N ASP A 205 -8.33 2.32 -2.65
CA ASP A 205 -8.38 1.39 -3.78
C ASP A 205 -7.99 -0.03 -3.31
N PRO A 206 -8.93 -1.01 -3.38
CA PRO A 206 -8.67 -2.36 -2.90
C PRO A 206 -7.61 -3.11 -3.72
N VAL A 207 -7.38 -2.73 -4.97
CA VAL A 207 -6.40 -3.40 -5.84
C VAL A 207 -4.98 -3.01 -5.43
N VAL A 208 -4.73 -1.70 -5.30
CA VAL A 208 -3.40 -1.23 -4.92
C VAL A 208 -3.06 -1.57 -3.45
N ALA A 209 -4.06 -1.54 -2.56
CA ALA A 209 -3.90 -2.01 -1.19
C ALA A 209 -3.49 -3.50 -1.11
N LYS A 210 -4.08 -4.35 -1.95
CA LYS A 210 -3.66 -5.77 -2.06
C LYS A 210 -2.25 -5.90 -2.64
N MET A 211 -1.84 -5.04 -3.58
CA MET A 211 -0.45 -5.01 -4.07
C MET A 211 0.53 -4.72 -2.93
N ALA A 212 0.25 -3.68 -2.13
CA ALA A 212 1.04 -3.36 -0.94
C ALA A 212 1.10 -4.54 0.02
N TYR A 213 -0.06 -5.13 0.34
CA TYR A 213 -0.17 -6.28 1.23
C TYR A 213 0.68 -7.48 0.79
N ILE A 214 0.62 -7.84 -0.51
CA ILE A 214 1.40 -8.94 -1.08
C ILE A 214 2.89 -8.65 -0.92
N GLN A 215 3.35 -7.48 -1.33
CA GLN A 215 4.77 -7.13 -1.32
C GLN A 215 5.34 -7.10 0.11
N ILE A 216 4.68 -6.42 1.06
CA ILE A 216 5.18 -6.36 2.44
C ILE A 216 5.07 -7.71 3.16
N SER A 217 4.09 -8.55 2.80
CA SER A 217 4.00 -9.92 3.33
C SER A 217 5.17 -10.79 2.88
N LEU A 218 5.52 -10.75 1.58
CA LEU A 218 6.64 -11.49 1.01
C LEU A 218 8.00 -10.99 1.52
N LEU A 219 8.12 -9.70 1.82
CA LEU A 219 9.31 -9.11 2.44
C LEU A 219 9.40 -9.39 3.95
N GLY A 220 8.42 -10.06 4.53
CA GLY A 220 8.39 -10.37 5.96
C GLY A 220 8.21 -9.13 6.83
N CYS A 221 7.51 -8.12 6.36
CA CYS A 221 7.16 -6.96 7.17
C CYS A 221 5.98 -7.31 8.10
N PRO A 222 6.13 -7.25 9.44
CA PRO A 222 5.01 -7.44 10.34
C PRO A 222 4.10 -6.22 10.29
N GLY A 223 2.78 -6.44 10.16
CA GLY A 223 1.83 -5.35 10.09
C GLY A 223 0.52 -5.71 9.41
N TYR A 224 -0.13 -4.71 8.87
CA TYR A 224 -1.41 -4.88 8.18
C TYR A 224 -1.68 -3.74 7.20
N ILE A 225 -2.51 -4.05 6.21
CA ILE A 225 -3.05 -3.08 5.26
C ILE A 225 -4.56 -3.03 5.42
N THR A 226 -5.12 -1.83 5.47
CA THR A 226 -6.56 -1.58 5.54
C THR A 226 -7.05 -1.01 4.21
N VAL A 227 -8.03 -1.63 3.60
CA VAL A 227 -8.79 -1.02 2.49
C VAL A 227 -9.84 -0.12 3.09
N GLY A 228 -9.83 1.16 2.71
CA GLY A 228 -10.80 2.14 3.21
C GLY A 228 -10.30 3.57 3.07
N ASN A 229 -11.20 4.52 3.18
CA ASN A 229 -10.88 5.94 3.04
C ASN A 229 -10.18 6.45 4.31
N SER A 230 -8.90 6.81 4.22
CA SER A 230 -8.08 7.27 5.33
C SER A 230 -8.49 8.63 5.90
N LEU A 231 -9.26 9.43 5.16
CA LEU A 231 -9.74 10.73 5.61
C LEU A 231 -11.06 10.62 6.39
N THR A 232 -12.02 9.82 5.89
CA THR A 232 -13.36 9.72 6.46
C THR A 232 -13.53 8.53 7.40
N ASN A 233 -12.72 7.49 7.21
CA ASN A 233 -12.72 6.28 8.01
C ASN A 233 -11.27 5.79 8.24
N PRO A 234 -10.44 6.58 8.98
CA PRO A 234 -9.05 6.19 9.24
C PRO A 234 -8.97 4.94 10.12
N GLN A 235 -7.90 4.18 9.94
CA GLN A 235 -7.55 3.13 10.88
C GLN A 235 -7.23 3.79 12.24
N THR A 236 -7.91 3.36 13.30
CA THR A 236 -7.76 3.89 14.66
C THR A 236 -7.65 2.74 15.66
N GLY A 237 -7.35 3.08 16.91
CA GLY A 237 -7.12 2.10 17.97
C GLY A 237 -5.64 1.77 18.14
N HIS A 238 -5.36 0.84 19.01
CA HIS A 238 -3.99 0.45 19.32
C HIS A 238 -3.38 -0.38 18.18
N VAL A 239 -2.20 0.01 17.69
CA VAL A 239 -1.54 -0.60 16.52
C VAL A 239 -1.32 -2.12 16.61
N LEU A 240 -1.21 -2.67 17.82
CA LEU A 240 -1.08 -4.11 18.03
C LEU A 240 -2.43 -4.86 18.00
N PHE A 241 -3.54 -4.14 18.05
CA PHE A 241 -4.90 -4.69 18.03
C PHE A 241 -5.75 -4.02 16.95
N PRO A 242 -5.39 -4.21 15.66
CA PRO A 242 -6.17 -3.62 14.58
C PRO A 242 -7.57 -4.23 14.52
N GLU A 243 -8.55 -3.38 14.33
CA GLU A 243 -9.95 -3.77 14.17
C GLU A 243 -10.44 -3.39 12.77
N GLU A 244 -11.20 -4.29 12.16
CA GLU A 244 -11.88 -4.01 10.90
C GLU A 244 -13.18 -3.29 11.21
N LYS A 245 -13.32 -2.06 10.73
CA LYS A 245 -14.53 -1.26 10.88
C LYS A 245 -15.49 -1.48 9.71
N GLU A 246 -16.73 -1.05 9.88
CA GLU A 246 -17.70 -1.03 8.79
C GLU A 246 -17.14 -0.25 7.59
N GLY A 247 -17.23 -0.84 6.40
CA GLY A 247 -16.68 -0.26 5.17
C GLY A 247 -15.17 -0.39 5.01
N GLN A 248 -14.50 -1.17 5.85
CA GLN A 248 -13.09 -1.50 5.71
C GLN A 248 -12.88 -2.99 5.43
N GLU A 249 -11.72 -3.32 4.86
CA GLU A 249 -11.18 -4.70 4.83
C GLU A 249 -9.77 -4.67 5.44
N LEU A 250 -9.53 -5.57 6.40
CA LEU A 250 -8.24 -5.68 7.10
C LEU A 250 -7.44 -6.89 6.60
N TRP A 251 -6.23 -6.63 6.12
CA TRP A 251 -5.29 -7.61 5.57
C TRP A 251 -4.06 -7.71 6.45
N ILE A 252 -3.99 -8.76 7.29
CA ILE A 252 -2.91 -8.96 8.28
C ILE A 252 -1.76 -9.73 7.63
N THR A 253 -0.51 -9.27 7.80
CA THR A 253 0.67 -9.96 7.26
C THR A 253 1.06 -11.19 8.11
N PRO A 254 1.68 -12.23 7.50
CA PRO A 254 2.06 -13.44 8.22
C PRO A 254 2.94 -13.18 9.43
N LEU A 255 3.94 -12.29 9.29
CA LEU A 255 4.88 -12.06 10.38
C LEU A 255 4.27 -11.28 11.56
N PHE A 256 3.18 -10.53 11.37
CA PHE A 256 2.45 -9.90 12.46
C PHE A 256 1.81 -10.94 13.41
N MET A 257 1.46 -12.12 12.89
CA MET A 257 0.93 -13.24 13.67
C MET A 257 2.02 -14.09 14.33
N HIS A 258 3.30 -13.77 14.09
CA HIS A 258 4.41 -14.51 14.67
C HIS A 258 4.54 -14.27 16.19
N GLN A 259 5.13 -15.23 16.88
CA GLN A 259 5.25 -15.29 18.34
C GLN A 259 5.79 -14.01 18.99
N VAL A 260 6.76 -13.31 18.37
CA VAL A 260 7.31 -12.04 18.90
C VAL A 260 6.23 -10.97 19.06
N TRP A 261 5.36 -10.85 18.07
CA TRP A 261 4.27 -9.88 18.09
C TRP A 261 3.11 -10.32 18.99
N GLU A 262 2.89 -11.63 19.10
CA GLU A 262 1.93 -12.22 20.06
C GLU A 262 2.35 -11.97 21.51
N ILE A 263 3.63 -12.14 21.85
CA ILE A 263 4.17 -11.81 23.17
C ILE A 263 3.93 -10.35 23.52
N ARG A 264 4.14 -9.42 22.56
CA ARG A 264 3.89 -7.99 22.80
C ARG A 264 2.41 -7.70 23.05
N ARG A 265 1.51 -8.28 22.25
CA ARG A 265 0.06 -8.16 22.48
C ARG A 265 -0.32 -8.68 23.86
N THR A 266 0.14 -9.86 24.21
CA THR A 266 -0.14 -10.47 25.52
C THR A 266 0.43 -9.63 26.66
N GLY A 267 1.67 -9.13 26.52
CA GLY A 267 2.29 -8.26 27.51
C GLY A 267 1.48 -6.99 27.77
N LEU A 268 1.00 -6.34 26.71
CA LEU A 268 0.16 -5.15 26.84
C LEU A 268 -1.19 -5.46 27.50
N LEU A 269 -1.82 -6.58 27.14
CA LEU A 269 -3.07 -7.02 27.79
C LEU A 269 -2.87 -7.28 29.27
N MET A 270 -1.78 -7.94 29.66
CA MET A 270 -1.42 -8.19 31.05
C MET A 270 -1.18 -6.88 31.82
N GLN A 271 -0.45 -5.94 31.20
CA GLN A 271 -0.21 -4.62 31.80
C GLN A 271 -1.54 -3.87 32.04
N ASN A 272 -2.47 -3.91 31.11
CA ASN A 272 -3.79 -3.29 31.28
C ASN A 272 -4.65 -3.98 32.35
N LEU A 273 -4.55 -5.31 32.48
CA LEU A 273 -5.31 -6.08 33.47
C LEU A 273 -4.75 -5.93 34.89
N PHE A 274 -3.44 -5.89 35.04
CA PHE A 274 -2.77 -5.92 36.36
C PHE A 274 -2.14 -4.58 36.74
N GLY A 275 -1.94 -3.66 35.80
CA GLY A 275 -1.36 -2.32 36.02
C GLY A 275 -2.27 -1.40 36.89
N GLY A 276 -3.53 -1.78 37.12
CA GLY A 276 -4.46 -1.06 38.01
C GLY A 276 -4.25 -1.26 39.51
N ILE A 277 -3.27 -2.09 39.94
CA ILE A 277 -3.00 -2.37 41.36
C ILE A 277 -1.67 -1.72 41.77
N GLY A 278 -1.51 -0.42 41.59
CA GLY A 278 -0.37 0.23 42.20
C GLY A 278 0.31 1.44 41.60
N THR A 279 -0.14 1.96 40.47
CA THR A 279 0.36 3.25 40.00
C THR A 279 -0.77 4.06 39.37
N THR A 280 -1.03 5.24 39.94
CA THR A 280 -1.89 6.26 39.33
C THR A 280 -1.43 6.50 37.89
N PRO A 281 -2.34 6.52 36.89
CA PRO A 281 -1.98 6.89 35.55
C PRO A 281 -1.48 8.34 35.57
N LYS A 282 -0.23 8.53 35.23
CA LYS A 282 0.27 9.83 34.85
C LYS A 282 -0.22 10.12 33.45
N ASN A 283 -1.14 11.06 33.36
CA ASN A 283 -1.56 11.86 32.22
C ASN A 283 -1.76 11.18 30.87
N ASP A 284 -2.96 11.40 30.38
CA ASP A 284 -3.58 11.10 29.07
C ASP A 284 -2.87 11.68 27.83
N GLU A 285 -1.55 11.58 27.68
CA GLU A 285 -0.82 12.12 26.54
C GLU A 285 0.23 11.16 25.93
N GLU A 286 0.09 9.86 26.05
CA GLU A 286 0.74 8.98 25.09
C GLU A 286 -0.10 8.89 23.82
N LYS A 287 -0.18 9.99 23.06
CA LYS A 287 -0.50 9.94 21.64
C LYS A 287 0.52 9.02 21.03
N GLU A 288 0.08 7.87 20.52
CA GLU A 288 0.93 6.99 19.74
C GLU A 288 1.56 7.81 18.63
N HIS A 289 2.87 8.04 18.72
CA HIS A 289 3.61 8.71 17.66
C HIS A 289 3.75 7.73 16.51
N TYR A 290 2.83 7.83 15.55
CA TYR A 290 3.02 7.23 14.23
C TYR A 290 4.13 8.00 13.53
N PHE A 291 5.15 7.31 13.03
CA PHE A 291 5.97 7.85 11.97
C PHE A 291 5.12 7.87 10.70
N MET A 292 4.40 8.98 10.47
CA MET A 292 3.69 9.19 9.22
C MET A 292 4.65 9.76 8.19
N PHE A 293 4.72 9.16 7.02
CA PHE A 293 5.51 9.69 5.89
C PHE A 293 4.97 11.04 5.39
N PHE A 294 3.75 11.42 5.77
CA PHE A 294 3.17 12.74 5.55
C PHE A 294 2.83 13.37 6.90
N ASN A 295 3.83 13.90 7.58
CA ASN A 295 3.59 14.82 8.69
C ASN A 295 3.29 16.19 8.08
N PHE A 296 2.01 16.49 7.80
CA PHE A 296 1.58 17.86 7.86
C PHE A 296 1.70 18.26 9.34
N LYS A 297 2.83 18.86 9.72
CA LYS A 297 2.85 19.70 10.91
C LYS A 297 1.78 20.75 10.66
N GLU A 298 0.64 20.66 11.34
CA GLU A 298 -0.07 21.85 11.70
C GLU A 298 0.98 22.74 12.35
N GLN A 299 1.37 23.79 11.65
CA GLN A 299 2.06 24.89 12.29
C GLN A 299 1.06 25.37 13.36
N GLU A 300 1.30 24.99 14.60
CA GLU A 300 0.84 25.82 15.72
C GLU A 300 1.34 27.22 15.38
N GLU A 301 0.45 28.04 14.84
CA GLU A 301 0.61 29.49 14.84
C GLU A 301 0.81 29.83 16.32
N SER A 302 2.07 30.03 16.67
CA SER A 302 2.44 30.45 18.01
C SER A 302 1.60 31.71 18.30
N GLU A 303 0.92 31.73 19.42
CA GLU A 303 0.18 32.90 19.92
C GLU A 303 1.03 34.18 19.98
N HIS A 304 2.34 34.10 19.72
CA HIS A 304 3.25 35.23 19.62
C HIS A 304 3.02 36.09 18.36
N GLY A 305 2.62 35.55 17.24
CA GLY A 305 2.34 36.30 16.02
C GLY A 305 1.05 37.15 16.08
N ARG A 306 0.09 36.78 16.93
CA ARG A 306 -1.16 37.54 17.11
C ARG A 306 -1.05 38.77 18.03
N LYS A 307 0.01 38.86 18.82
CA LYS A 307 0.23 40.03 19.69
C LYS A 307 0.94 41.19 18.99
N GLU A 308 1.76 40.91 17.99
CA GLU A 308 2.46 41.99 17.27
C GLU A 308 1.57 42.74 16.26
N ILE A 309 0.58 42.08 15.66
CA ILE A 309 -0.34 42.74 14.71
C ILE A 309 -1.39 43.62 15.43
N ARG A 310 -1.55 43.47 16.74
CA ARG A 310 -2.48 44.31 17.52
C ARG A 310 -1.84 45.56 18.11
N ALA A 311 -0.52 45.63 18.14
CA ALA A 311 0.24 46.78 18.69
C ALA A 311 0.57 47.85 17.63
N GLU A 312 0.31 47.62 16.35
CA GLU A 312 0.51 48.59 15.27
C GLU A 312 -0.80 49.25 14.77
N ARG A 313 -1.92 49.06 15.50
CA ARG A 313 -3.22 49.65 15.12
C ARG A 313 -3.90 50.51 16.21
N ASP A 314 -3.19 50.92 17.23
CA ASP A 314 -3.64 51.91 18.19
C ASP A 314 -2.74 53.16 18.17
#